data_17bcc44c11c1941cf408ec1d907d8c5d
#
_entry.id   17bcc44c11c1941cf408ec1d907d8c5d
#
_cell.length_a   1.000
_cell.length_b   1.000
_cell.length_c   1.000
_cell.angle_alpha   90.00
_cell.angle_beta   90.00
_cell.angle_gamma   90.00
#
_symmetry.space_group_name_H-M   'P 1'
#
loop_
_entity.id
_entity.type
_entity.pdbx_description
1 polymer ?
#
loop_
_entity_poly.entity_id
_entity_poly.type
_entity_poly.pdbx_seq_one_letter_code
_entity_poly.pdbx_strand_id
1 'polypeptide(L)'
;MNPQQSASSPADLLHTDSLHVEAREVLRRLTGVADAEFHDGQFEAIRALVADRARTLVVQRTGWGKSAVYFISSLLLRARGMGPALIVSPLLSLMRDQVEAASRAGVRAAMVNSANV
;
A
#
# COMPACT_ATOMS: atom_id res chain seq x y z
N MET A 1 -16.49 -22.52 -21.00
CA MET A 1 -15.74 -22.06 -19.82
C MET A 1 -14.26 -21.99 -20.14
N ASN A 2 -13.64 -20.90 -19.79
CA ASN A 2 -12.19 -20.78 -19.97
C ASN A 2 -11.48 -21.47 -18.81
N PRO A 3 -10.61 -22.46 -19.08
CA PRO A 3 -9.90 -23.16 -18.00
C PRO A 3 -9.06 -22.24 -17.14
N GLN A 4 -8.54 -21.14 -17.68
CA GLN A 4 -7.74 -20.22 -16.89
C GLN A 4 -8.54 -19.47 -15.83
N GLN A 5 -9.85 -19.37 -15.98
CA GLN A 5 -10.69 -18.71 -14.99
C GLN A 5 -10.85 -19.51 -13.72
N SER A 6 -10.68 -20.81 -13.82
CA SER A 6 -10.77 -21.69 -12.66
C SER A 6 -9.40 -22.17 -12.21
N ALA A 7 -8.34 -21.57 -12.74
CA ALA A 7 -7.00 -22.07 -12.53
C ALA A 7 -6.32 -21.54 -11.27
N SER A 8 -7.00 -20.71 -10.45
CA SER A 8 -6.46 -20.30 -9.15
C SER A 8 -6.31 -21.53 -8.26
N SER A 9 -5.08 -21.88 -7.94
CA SER A 9 -4.81 -23.00 -7.06
C SER A 9 -5.23 -22.66 -5.63
N PRO A 10 -5.48 -23.65 -4.77
CA PRO A 10 -5.71 -23.37 -3.35
C PRO A 10 -4.61 -22.59 -2.69
N ALA A 11 -3.36 -22.82 -3.11
CA ALA A 11 -2.21 -22.05 -2.59
C ALA A 11 -2.28 -20.57 -2.98
N ASP A 12 -2.71 -20.28 -4.22
CA ASP A 12 -2.87 -18.90 -4.67
C ASP A 12 -3.98 -18.17 -3.92
N LEU A 13 -5.09 -18.87 -3.67
CA LEU A 13 -6.21 -18.31 -2.91
C LEU A 13 -5.81 -18.02 -1.46
N LEU A 14 -5.11 -18.96 -0.82
CA LEU A 14 -4.61 -18.77 0.54
C LEU A 14 -3.62 -17.62 0.61
N HIS A 15 -2.78 -17.50 -0.38
CA HIS A 15 -1.78 -16.42 -0.43
C HIS A 15 -2.47 -15.06 -0.57
N THR A 16 -3.50 -14.97 -1.41
CA THR A 16 -4.28 -13.74 -1.60
C THR A 16 -5.02 -13.37 -0.31
N ASP A 17 -5.64 -14.34 0.35
CA ASP A 17 -6.35 -14.10 1.61
C ASP A 17 -5.38 -13.64 2.70
N SER A 18 -4.21 -14.25 2.77
CA SER A 18 -3.18 -13.89 3.73
C SER A 18 -2.68 -12.46 3.49
N LEU A 19 -2.47 -12.09 2.23
CA LEU A 19 -2.06 -10.73 1.86
C LEU A 19 -3.15 -9.73 2.23
N HIS A 20 -4.41 -10.05 2.00
CA HIS A 20 -5.52 -9.18 2.33
C HIS A 20 -5.60 -8.90 3.83
N VAL A 21 -5.46 -9.94 4.65
CA VAL A 21 -5.46 -9.82 6.11
C VAL A 21 -4.29 -8.94 6.57
N GLU A 22 -3.10 -9.21 6.05
CA GLU A 22 -1.89 -8.48 6.38
C GLU A 22 -2.02 -7.00 6.00
N ALA A 23 -2.50 -6.74 4.80
CA ALA A 23 -2.69 -5.37 4.30
C ALA A 23 -3.74 -4.62 5.11
N ARG A 24 -4.82 -5.27 5.49
CA ARG A 24 -5.88 -4.66 6.29
C ARG A 24 -5.39 -4.29 7.68
N GLU A 25 -4.55 -5.11 8.29
CA GLU A 25 -3.94 -4.79 9.58
C GLU A 25 -3.10 -3.50 9.49
N VAL A 26 -2.30 -3.38 8.43
CA VAL A 26 -1.50 -2.18 8.21
C VAL A 26 -2.39 -0.97 7.98
N LEU A 27 -3.48 -1.13 7.22
CA LEU A 27 -4.46 -0.07 7.01
C LEU A 27 -5.01 0.45 8.34
N ARG A 28 -5.36 -0.45 9.23
CA ARG A 28 -5.91 -0.09 10.53
C ARG A 28 -4.92 0.64 11.42
N ARG A 29 -3.66 0.25 11.37
CA ARG A 29 -2.59 0.98 12.07
C ARG A 29 -2.34 2.34 11.45
N LEU A 30 -2.36 2.42 10.13
CA LEU A 30 -2.10 3.66 9.40
C LEU A 30 -3.20 4.71 9.65
N THR A 31 -4.45 4.28 9.65
CA THR A 31 -5.60 5.17 9.85
C THR A 31 -5.93 5.41 11.31
N GLY A 32 -5.51 4.51 12.21
CA GLY A 32 -5.92 4.55 13.60
C GLY A 32 -7.36 4.11 13.85
N VAL A 33 -7.99 3.52 12.84
CA VAL A 33 -9.39 3.07 12.91
C VAL A 33 -9.39 1.55 13.00
N ALA A 34 -9.89 1.02 14.12
CA ALA A 34 -9.77 -0.41 14.45
C ALA A 34 -10.53 -1.33 13.49
N ASP A 35 -11.57 -0.82 12.85
CA ASP A 35 -12.40 -1.57 11.91
C ASP A 35 -12.31 -1.04 10.48
N ALA A 36 -11.25 -0.33 10.14
CA ALA A 36 -11.06 0.22 8.80
C ALA A 36 -11.08 -0.88 7.75
N GLU A 37 -11.73 -0.59 6.65
CA GLU A 37 -11.80 -1.47 5.48
C GLU A 37 -11.33 -0.71 4.25
N PHE A 38 -10.90 -1.44 3.25
CA PHE A 38 -10.45 -0.84 2.00
C PHE A 38 -11.63 -0.26 1.21
N HIS A 39 -11.38 0.88 0.57
CA HIS A 39 -12.28 1.37 -0.48
C HIS A 39 -12.12 0.51 -1.73
N ASP A 40 -13.12 0.55 -2.59
CA ASP A 40 -13.10 -0.21 -3.84
C ASP A 40 -11.84 0.10 -4.64
N GLY A 41 -11.12 -0.94 -5.02
CA GLY A 41 -9.92 -0.84 -5.82
C GLY A 41 -8.62 -0.68 -5.04
N GLN A 42 -8.67 -0.33 -3.76
CA GLN A 42 -7.44 -0.15 -2.98
C GLN A 42 -6.65 -1.44 -2.83
N PHE A 43 -7.31 -2.51 -2.41
CA PHE A 43 -6.61 -3.78 -2.21
C PHE A 43 -6.11 -4.36 -3.53
N GLU A 44 -6.88 -4.22 -4.59
CA GLU A 44 -6.47 -4.69 -5.92
C GLU A 44 -5.19 -4.01 -6.37
N ALA A 45 -5.04 -2.71 -6.09
CA ALA A 45 -3.83 -1.97 -6.39
C ALA A 45 -2.66 -2.47 -5.54
N ILE A 46 -2.89 -2.72 -4.26
CA ILE A 46 -1.86 -3.25 -3.35
C ILE A 46 -1.41 -4.63 -3.82
N ARG A 47 -2.35 -5.50 -4.17
CA ARG A 47 -2.03 -6.84 -4.67
C ARG A 47 -1.19 -6.77 -5.94
N ALA A 48 -1.56 -5.90 -6.86
CA ALA A 48 -0.81 -5.73 -8.11
C ALA A 48 0.64 -5.33 -7.83
N LEU A 49 0.86 -4.45 -6.89
CA LEU A 49 2.20 -3.99 -6.53
C LEU A 49 2.99 -5.04 -5.75
N VAL A 50 2.37 -5.68 -4.78
CA VAL A 50 3.07 -6.56 -3.82
C VAL A 50 3.18 -7.98 -4.33
N ALA A 51 2.07 -8.56 -4.77
CA ALA A 51 2.04 -9.96 -5.21
C ALA A 51 2.47 -10.12 -6.66
N ASP A 52 1.91 -9.28 -7.54
CA ASP A 52 2.16 -9.38 -8.98
C ASP A 52 3.40 -8.61 -9.42
N ARG A 53 3.93 -7.74 -8.55
CA ARG A 53 5.11 -6.91 -8.83
C ARG A 53 4.93 -6.07 -10.09
N ALA A 54 3.70 -5.67 -10.33
CA ALA A 54 3.32 -4.94 -11.53
C ALA A 54 3.55 -3.44 -11.37
N ARG A 55 3.79 -2.77 -12.47
CA ARG A 55 3.71 -1.31 -12.52
C ARG A 55 2.24 -0.95 -12.58
N THR A 56 1.80 -0.11 -11.65
CA THR A 56 0.38 0.16 -11.48
C THR A 56 0.12 1.66 -11.53
N LEU A 57 -0.85 2.06 -12.35
CA LEU A 57 -1.34 3.43 -12.41
C LEU A 57 -2.70 3.49 -11.72
N VAL A 58 -2.79 4.31 -10.69
CA VAL A 58 -4.05 4.52 -9.96
C VAL A 58 -4.54 5.93 -10.24
N VAL A 59 -5.67 6.03 -10.90
CA VAL A 59 -6.30 7.32 -11.21
C VAL A 59 -7.59 7.41 -10.43
N GLN A 60 -7.57 8.16 -9.33
CA GLN A 60 -8.71 8.33 -8.45
C GLN A 60 -8.75 9.76 -7.94
N ARG A 61 -9.95 10.17 -7.52
CA ARG A 61 -10.15 11.50 -6.94
C ARG A 61 -9.41 11.66 -5.63
N THR A 62 -9.17 12.90 -5.25
CA THR A 62 -8.64 13.25 -3.93
C THR A 62 -9.55 12.68 -2.84
N GLY A 63 -8.97 12.11 -1.80
CA GLY A 63 -9.74 11.53 -0.71
C GLY A 63 -10.03 10.05 -0.86
N TRP A 64 -9.68 9.44 -2.01
CA TRP A 64 -9.87 8.00 -2.18
C TRP A 64 -8.90 7.18 -1.33
N GLY A 65 -7.79 7.76 -0.93
CA GLY A 65 -6.82 7.04 -0.11
C GLY A 65 -5.66 6.46 -0.90
N LYS A 66 -5.16 7.19 -1.90
CA LYS A 66 -4.00 6.75 -2.68
C LYS A 66 -2.77 6.55 -1.82
N SER A 67 -2.60 7.39 -0.80
CA SER A 67 -1.45 7.27 0.12
C SER A 67 -1.46 5.94 0.87
N ALA A 68 -2.62 5.42 1.24
CA ALA A 68 -2.72 4.12 1.88
C ALA A 68 -2.18 3.02 0.97
N VAL A 69 -2.45 3.09 -0.33
CA VAL A 69 -1.98 2.09 -1.28
C VAL A 69 -0.46 2.02 -1.30
N TYR A 70 0.22 3.16 -1.48
CA TYR A 70 1.68 3.09 -1.58
C TYR A 70 2.37 2.90 -0.24
N PHE A 71 1.82 3.39 0.88
CA PHE A 71 2.42 3.13 2.19
C PHE A 71 2.28 1.65 2.59
N ILE A 72 1.10 1.09 2.42
CA ILE A 72 0.88 -0.32 2.75
C ILE A 72 1.73 -1.21 1.85
N SER A 73 1.74 -0.94 0.55
CA SER A 73 2.57 -1.70 -0.40
C SER A 73 4.04 -1.63 -0.05
N SER A 74 4.54 -0.44 0.33
CA SER A 74 5.93 -0.25 0.74
C SER A 74 6.28 -1.08 1.96
N LEU A 75 5.42 -1.08 2.97
CA LEU A 75 5.62 -1.86 4.18
C LEU A 75 5.63 -3.35 3.91
N LEU A 76 4.68 -3.82 3.11
CA LEU A 76 4.57 -5.24 2.80
C LEU A 76 5.75 -5.74 1.97
N LEU A 77 6.21 -4.93 1.00
CA LEU A 77 7.39 -5.26 0.22
C LEU A 77 8.65 -5.26 1.08
N ARG A 78 8.76 -4.29 1.99
CA ARG A 78 9.89 -4.23 2.91
C ARG A 78 9.94 -5.45 3.81
N ALA A 79 8.80 -5.90 4.30
CA ALA A 79 8.70 -7.12 5.11
C ALA A 79 9.11 -8.37 4.33
N ARG A 80 9.03 -8.32 3.02
CA ARG A 80 9.44 -9.40 2.13
C ARG A 80 10.89 -9.27 1.66
N GLY A 81 11.67 -8.42 2.31
CA GLY A 81 13.10 -8.27 2.03
C GLY A 81 13.44 -7.31 0.91
N MET A 82 12.48 -6.55 0.43
CA MET A 82 12.74 -5.54 -0.60
C MET A 82 13.38 -4.29 0.02
N GLY A 83 14.03 -3.49 -0.81
CA GLY A 83 14.64 -2.25 -0.37
C GLY A 83 13.61 -1.17 -0.01
N PRO A 84 14.09 -0.02 0.45
CA PRO A 84 13.19 1.08 0.79
C PRO A 84 12.46 1.62 -0.43
N ALA A 85 11.25 2.15 -0.21
CA ALA A 85 10.48 2.78 -1.27
C ALA A 85 10.85 4.25 -1.39
N LEU A 86 10.84 4.76 -2.62
CA LEU A 86 11.00 6.17 -2.91
C LEU A 86 9.66 6.75 -3.34
N ILE A 87 9.20 7.77 -2.63
CA ILE A 87 7.93 8.43 -2.93
C ILE A 87 8.23 9.86 -3.35
N VAL A 88 7.79 10.22 -4.55
CA VAL A 88 7.97 11.55 -5.09
C VAL A 88 6.65 12.31 -5.01
N SER A 89 6.65 13.44 -4.31
CA SER A 89 5.47 14.27 -4.15
C SER A 89 5.81 15.72 -4.48
N PRO A 90 4.97 16.43 -5.23
CA PRO A 90 5.24 17.83 -5.60
C PRO A 90 4.90 18.83 -4.50
N LEU A 91 4.20 18.44 -3.44
CA LEU A 91 3.71 19.35 -2.41
C LEU A 91 4.37 19.06 -1.07
N LEU A 92 5.07 20.05 -0.53
CA LEU A 92 5.77 19.94 0.75
C LEU A 92 4.84 19.66 1.93
N SER A 93 3.72 20.37 1.99
CA SER A 93 2.75 20.16 3.07
C SER A 93 2.19 18.75 3.07
N LEU A 94 1.91 18.22 1.88
CA LEU A 94 1.42 16.86 1.73
C LEU A 94 2.49 15.84 2.17
N MET A 95 3.76 16.12 1.87
CA MET A 95 4.86 15.26 2.28
C MET A 95 4.96 15.14 3.79
N ARG A 96 4.77 16.23 4.52
CA ARG A 96 4.80 16.23 5.99
C ARG A 96 3.68 15.36 6.56
N ASP A 97 2.47 15.52 6.04
CA ASP A 97 1.32 14.73 6.48
C ASP A 97 1.54 13.25 6.21
N GLN A 98 2.13 12.93 5.06
CA GLN A 98 2.44 11.55 4.69
C GLN A 98 3.49 10.94 5.61
N VAL A 99 4.53 11.68 5.97
CA VAL A 99 5.56 11.20 6.89
C VAL A 99 4.97 10.96 8.27
N GLU A 100 4.10 11.84 8.76
CA GLU A 100 3.44 11.66 10.03
C GLU A 100 2.54 10.42 10.04
N ALA A 101 1.77 10.22 8.97
CA ALA A 101 0.91 9.04 8.83
C ALA A 101 1.75 7.77 8.80
N ALA A 102 2.84 7.77 8.06
CA ALA A 102 3.76 6.64 7.98
C ALA A 102 4.34 6.31 9.36
N SER A 103 4.73 7.33 10.10
CA SER A 103 5.29 7.17 11.44
C SER A 103 4.30 6.50 12.39
N ARG A 104 3.02 6.87 12.30
CA ARG A 104 1.96 6.24 13.11
C ARG A 104 1.80 4.76 12.80
N ALA A 105 2.08 4.36 11.57
CA ALA A 105 2.01 2.96 11.16
C ALA A 105 3.30 2.18 11.45
N GLY A 106 4.28 2.83 12.07
CA GLY A 106 5.56 2.20 12.36
C GLY A 106 6.54 2.23 11.21
N VAL A 107 6.28 3.02 10.18
CA VAL A 107 7.16 3.17 9.03
C VAL A 107 8.23 4.20 9.34
N ARG A 108 9.47 3.85 9.06
CA ARG A 108 10.57 4.81 9.14
C ARG A 108 10.62 5.59 7.84
N ALA A 109 10.26 6.84 7.87
CA ALA A 109 10.21 7.70 6.70
C ALA A 109 11.07 8.94 6.90
N ALA A 110 11.74 9.35 5.85
CA ALA A 110 12.52 10.57 5.83
C ALA A 110 12.15 11.38 4.60
N MET A 111 12.22 12.68 4.74
CA MET A 111 11.84 13.63 3.70
C MET A 111 13.09 14.35 3.20
N VAL A 112 13.24 14.42 1.89
CA VAL A 112 14.30 15.20 1.25
C VAL A 112 13.65 16.22 0.33
N ASN A 113 13.93 17.49 0.54
CA ASN A 113 13.39 18.57 -0.27
C ASN A 113 14.33 19.78 -0.24
N SER A 114 13.96 20.84 -0.92
CA SER A 114 14.79 22.05 -1.01
C SER A 114 14.96 22.77 0.33
N ALA A 115 14.12 22.48 1.32
CA ALA A 115 14.19 23.15 2.61
C ALA A 115 15.19 22.49 3.57
N ASN A 116 15.55 21.22 3.34
CA ASN A 116 16.44 20.47 4.24
C ASN A 116 17.67 19.87 3.55
N VAL A 117 17.99 20.36 2.39
CA VAL A 117 19.20 19.95 1.67
C VAL A 117 20.40 20.76 2.17
#